data_e3e05da8533f7773828ef9c6e0be5115
#
_entry.id   e3e05da8533f7773828ef9c6e0be5115
#
_cell.length_a   1.000
_cell.length_b   1.000
_cell.length_c   1.000
_cell.angle_alpha   90.00
_cell.angle_beta   90.00
_cell.angle_gamma   90.00
#
_symmetry.space_group_name_H-M   'P 1'
#
loop_
_entity.id
_entity.type
_entity.pdbx_description
1 polymer ?
#
loop_
_entity_poly.entity_id
_entity_poly.type
_entity_poly.pdbx_seq_one_letter_code
_entity_poly.pdbx_strand_id
1 'polypeptide(L)'
;MSDKSTELSELATVRLIHGSQVAIESFLSSLPSMIEKTTDSELWSLICKVDLLQEELGDLLNPSQEDWIKRLYDILIEEWDARWLLQRLNDHGIIRLERRP
;
A
#
# COMPACT_ATOMS: atom_id res chain seq x y z
N MET A 1 1.10 5.50 -20.77
CA MET A 1 1.52 4.44 -19.83
C MET A 1 0.64 4.48 -18.60
N SER A 2 0.04 3.37 -18.26
CA SER A 2 -0.71 3.33 -17.02
C SER A 2 0.26 3.34 -15.84
N ASP A 3 0.01 4.21 -14.90
CA ASP A 3 0.73 4.29 -13.66
C ASP A 3 0.30 3.12 -12.77
N LYS A 4 1.21 2.24 -12.40
CA LYS A 4 0.92 1.07 -11.55
C LYS A 4 0.34 1.47 -10.20
N SER A 5 0.77 2.60 -9.65
CA SER A 5 0.23 3.08 -8.39
C SER A 5 -1.24 3.49 -8.52
N THR A 6 -1.62 4.08 -9.65
CA THR A 6 -3.01 4.44 -9.94
C THR A 6 -3.87 3.18 -10.09
N GLU A 7 -3.38 2.17 -10.81
CA GLU A 7 -4.09 0.89 -10.97
C GLU A 7 -4.32 0.20 -9.64
N LEU A 8 -3.30 0.13 -8.78
CA LEU A 8 -3.43 -0.47 -7.45
C LEU A 8 -4.41 0.30 -6.58
N SER A 9 -4.37 1.63 -6.63
CA SER A 9 -5.28 2.49 -5.87
C SER A 9 -6.73 2.30 -6.33
N GLU A 10 -6.97 2.27 -7.64
CA GLU A 10 -8.30 2.05 -8.21
C GLU A 10 -8.84 0.66 -7.88
N LEU A 11 -8.01 -0.37 -8.01
CA LEU A 11 -8.38 -1.73 -7.66
C LEU A 11 -8.73 -1.85 -6.17
N ALA A 12 -7.94 -1.25 -5.30
CA ALA A 12 -8.20 -1.24 -3.87
C ALA A 12 -9.54 -0.58 -3.57
N THR A 13 -9.81 0.57 -4.17
CA THR A 13 -11.07 1.30 -4.00
C THR A 13 -12.26 0.45 -4.43
N VAL A 14 -12.20 -0.14 -5.60
CA VAL A 14 -13.29 -0.97 -6.13
C VAL A 14 -13.52 -2.19 -5.23
N ARG A 15 -12.48 -2.89 -4.85
CA ARG A 15 -12.59 -4.10 -4.03
C ARG A 15 -13.09 -3.82 -2.62
N LEU A 16 -12.65 -2.72 -2.02
CA LEU A 16 -13.06 -2.34 -0.67
C LEU A 16 -14.53 -1.90 -0.61
N ILE A 17 -15.04 -1.32 -1.68
CA ILE A 17 -16.42 -0.82 -1.72
C ILE A 17 -17.39 -1.87 -2.27
N HIS A 18 -17.00 -2.58 -3.32
CA HIS A 18 -17.89 -3.47 -4.08
C HIS A 18 -17.52 -4.95 -4.03
N GLY A 19 -16.33 -5.30 -3.56
CA GLY A 19 -15.87 -6.68 -3.51
C GLY A 19 -16.47 -7.47 -2.38
N SER A 20 -16.53 -8.79 -2.54
CA SER A 20 -16.86 -9.69 -1.44
C SER A 20 -15.72 -9.76 -0.44
N GLN A 21 -16.01 -10.20 0.79
CA GLN A 21 -15.01 -10.38 1.83
C GLN A 21 -13.87 -11.31 1.38
N VAL A 22 -14.20 -12.39 0.69
CA VAL A 22 -13.19 -13.34 0.17
C VAL A 22 -12.26 -12.67 -0.84
N ALA A 23 -12.82 -11.88 -1.76
CA ALA A 23 -12.02 -11.17 -2.77
C ALA A 23 -11.09 -10.15 -2.12
N ILE A 24 -11.56 -9.43 -1.11
CA ILE A 24 -10.78 -8.44 -0.38
C ILE A 24 -9.65 -9.10 0.39
N GLU A 25 -9.92 -10.19 1.10
CA GLU A 25 -8.90 -10.94 1.84
C GLU A 25 -7.82 -11.48 0.89
N SER A 26 -8.21 -12.01 -0.25
CA SER A 26 -7.29 -12.49 -1.27
C SER A 26 -6.41 -11.35 -1.82
N PHE A 27 -7.00 -10.20 -2.09
CA PHE A 27 -6.26 -9.01 -2.54
C PHE A 27 -5.25 -8.55 -1.50
N LEU A 28 -5.66 -8.42 -0.24
CA LEU A 28 -4.77 -7.99 0.84
C LEU A 28 -3.62 -8.97 1.05
N SER A 29 -3.87 -10.28 0.90
CA SER A 29 -2.83 -11.30 1.03
C SER A 29 -1.78 -11.23 -0.08
N SER A 30 -2.18 -10.84 -1.29
CA SER A 30 -1.27 -10.71 -2.43
C SER A 30 -0.56 -9.36 -2.49
N LEU A 31 -1.05 -8.36 -1.75
CA LEU A 31 -0.56 -6.99 -1.80
C LEU A 31 0.94 -6.85 -1.48
N PRO A 32 1.50 -7.52 -0.44
CA PRO A 32 2.92 -7.39 -0.15
C PRO A 32 3.84 -7.72 -1.33
N SER A 33 3.51 -8.76 -2.09
CA SER A 33 4.27 -9.11 -3.30
C SER A 33 4.15 -8.05 -4.39
N MET A 34 2.98 -7.44 -4.51
CA MET A 34 2.74 -6.40 -5.51
C MET A 34 3.50 -5.12 -5.20
N ILE A 35 3.46 -4.66 -3.95
CA ILE A 35 4.11 -3.41 -3.55
C ILE A 35 5.62 -3.52 -3.47
N GLU A 36 6.17 -4.71 -3.27
CA GLU A 36 7.61 -4.95 -3.26
C GLU A 36 8.28 -4.47 -4.55
N LYS A 37 7.55 -4.50 -5.65
CA LYS A 37 8.04 -4.12 -6.97
C LYS A 37 7.83 -2.65 -7.32
N THR A 38 7.14 -1.90 -6.47
CA THR A 38 6.88 -0.48 -6.72
C THR A 38 8.09 0.36 -6.33
N THR A 39 8.25 1.52 -6.96
CA THR A 39 9.26 2.50 -6.56
C THR A 39 8.85 3.18 -5.26
N ASP A 40 9.81 3.84 -4.61
CA ASP A 40 9.53 4.59 -3.38
C ASP A 40 8.50 5.71 -3.64
N SER A 41 8.62 6.38 -4.78
CA SER A 41 7.69 7.44 -5.17
C SER A 41 6.27 6.91 -5.38
N GLU A 42 6.14 5.77 -6.06
CA GLU A 42 4.84 5.12 -6.27
C GLU A 42 4.23 4.66 -4.95
N LEU A 43 5.05 4.08 -4.07
CA LEU A 43 4.60 3.62 -2.76
C LEU A 43 4.09 4.77 -1.91
N TRP A 44 4.83 5.87 -1.87
CA TRP A 44 4.40 7.06 -1.14
C TRP A 44 3.10 7.63 -1.70
N SER A 45 2.97 7.66 -3.02
CA SER A 45 1.74 8.08 -3.69
C SER A 45 0.54 7.22 -3.29
N LEU A 46 0.73 5.90 -3.20
CA LEU A 46 -0.33 4.98 -2.75
C LEU A 46 -0.72 5.26 -1.29
N ILE A 47 0.25 5.47 -0.42
CA ILE A 47 0.00 5.78 0.99
C ILE A 47 -0.85 7.04 1.11
N CYS A 48 -0.48 8.09 0.39
CA CYS A 48 -1.23 9.35 0.40
C CYS A 48 -2.65 9.18 -0.15
N LYS A 49 -2.82 8.38 -1.19
CA LYS A 49 -4.14 8.11 -1.77
C LYS A 49 -5.05 7.33 -0.82
N VAL A 50 -4.50 6.35 -0.12
CA VAL A 50 -5.28 5.58 0.86
C VAL A 50 -5.67 6.45 2.05
N ASP A 51 -4.77 7.30 2.51
CA ASP A 51 -5.05 8.25 3.59
C ASP A 51 -6.19 9.21 3.20
N LEU A 52 -6.12 9.76 2.00
CA LEU A 52 -7.16 10.63 1.46
C LEU A 52 -8.50 9.90 1.33
N LEU A 53 -8.46 8.65 0.88
CA LEU A 53 -9.64 7.82 0.73
C LEU A 53 -10.32 7.56 2.09
N GLN A 54 -9.55 7.33 3.14
CA GLN A 54 -10.08 7.19 4.50
C GLN A 54 -10.83 8.44 4.95
N GLU A 55 -10.28 9.61 4.65
CA GLU A 55 -10.92 10.88 4.99
C GLU A 55 -12.23 11.09 4.22
N GLU A 56 -12.20 10.82 2.91
CA GLU A 56 -13.35 11.05 2.05
C GLU A 56 -14.49 10.06 2.28
N LEU A 57 -14.18 8.81 2.56
CA LEU A 57 -15.16 7.74 2.68
C LEU A 57 -15.48 7.35 4.12
N GLY A 58 -14.83 7.97 5.11
CA GLY A 58 -14.95 7.58 6.50
C GLY A 58 -16.39 7.44 7.00
N ASP A 59 -17.25 8.37 6.63
CA ASP A 59 -18.65 8.38 7.04
C ASP A 59 -19.53 7.41 6.23
N LEU A 60 -19.03 6.93 5.10
CA LEU A 60 -19.75 6.06 4.17
C LEU A 60 -19.42 4.59 4.37
N LEU A 61 -18.38 4.29 5.14
CA LEU A 61 -17.88 2.94 5.32
C LEU A 61 -18.51 2.29 6.54
N ASN A 62 -18.87 1.00 6.40
CA ASN A 62 -19.25 0.21 7.56
C ASN A 62 -17.98 -0.23 8.33
N PRO A 63 -18.10 -0.76 9.57
CA PRO A 63 -16.93 -1.15 10.36
C PRO A 63 -16.02 -2.16 9.69
N SER A 64 -16.55 -3.10 8.92
CA SER A 64 -15.73 -4.07 8.18
C SER A 64 -14.91 -3.41 7.11
N GLN A 65 -15.49 -2.47 6.38
CA GLN A 65 -14.79 -1.74 5.32
C GLN A 65 -13.69 -0.84 5.90
N GLU A 66 -13.95 -0.19 7.03
CA GLU A 66 -12.93 0.59 7.74
C GLU A 66 -11.75 -0.29 8.16
N ASP A 67 -12.01 -1.49 8.65
CA ASP A 67 -10.97 -2.45 9.04
C ASP A 67 -10.10 -2.83 7.84
N TRP A 68 -10.72 -3.10 6.69
CA TRP A 68 -9.99 -3.44 5.46
C TRP A 68 -9.09 -2.30 4.99
N ILE A 69 -9.57 -1.06 5.04
CA ILE A 69 -8.78 0.11 4.66
C ILE A 69 -7.59 0.29 5.60
N LYS A 70 -7.79 0.10 6.90
CA LYS A 70 -6.71 0.15 7.88
C LYS A 70 -5.66 -0.91 7.61
N ARG A 71 -6.07 -2.12 7.31
CA ARG A 71 -5.16 -3.22 6.97
C ARG A 71 -4.36 -2.90 5.71
N LEU A 72 -5.02 -2.34 4.70
CA LEU A 72 -4.35 -1.89 3.48
C LEU A 72 -3.30 -0.83 3.79
N TYR A 73 -3.66 0.17 4.56
CA TYR A 73 -2.75 1.25 4.97
C TYR A 73 -1.56 0.70 5.75
N ASP A 74 -1.80 -0.19 6.71
CA ASP A 74 -0.75 -0.79 7.52
C ASP A 74 0.26 -1.57 6.67
N ILE A 75 -0.21 -2.32 5.68
CA ILE A 75 0.67 -3.05 4.76
C ILE A 75 1.58 -2.09 3.99
N LEU A 76 1.02 -1.00 3.48
CA LEU A 76 1.79 0.01 2.75
C LEU A 76 2.82 0.70 3.65
N ILE A 77 2.44 1.05 4.87
CA ILE A 77 3.33 1.71 5.82
C ILE A 77 4.45 0.76 6.28
N GLU A 78 4.17 -0.51 6.50
CA GLU A 78 5.19 -1.49 6.86
C GLU A 78 6.27 -1.58 5.78
N GLU A 79 5.87 -1.61 4.51
CA GLU A 79 6.83 -1.62 3.41
C GLU A 79 7.64 -0.33 3.35
N TRP A 80 7.00 0.81 3.55
CA TRP A 80 7.68 2.10 3.59
C TRP A 80 8.71 2.17 4.71
N ASP A 81 8.32 1.74 5.91
CA ASP A 81 9.20 1.74 7.08
C ASP A 81 10.37 0.79 6.90
N ALA A 82 10.13 -0.38 6.30
CA ALA A 82 11.19 -1.34 6.01
C ALA A 82 12.22 -0.76 5.04
N ARG A 83 11.77 -0.09 3.99
CA ARG A 83 12.65 0.58 3.02
C ARG A 83 13.45 1.69 3.67
N TRP A 84 12.81 2.50 4.49
CA TRP A 84 13.48 3.57 5.22
C TRP A 84 14.57 3.03 6.13
N LEU A 85 14.28 1.98 6.89
CA LEU A 85 15.24 1.35 7.78
C LEU A 85 16.43 0.77 7.00
N LEU A 86 16.17 0.05 5.92
CA LEU A 86 17.21 -0.52 5.07
C LEU A 86 18.12 0.57 4.49
N GLN A 87 17.53 1.69 4.06
CA GLN A 87 18.31 2.82 3.54
C GLN A 87 19.18 3.44 4.63
N ARG A 88 18.67 3.57 5.84
CA ARG A 88 19.45 4.08 6.98
C ARG A 88 20.61 3.15 7.32
N LEU A 89 20.38 1.85 7.34
CA LEU A 89 21.44 0.88 7.59
C LEU A 89 22.52 0.92 6.49
N ASN A 90 22.09 1.10 5.25
CA ASN A 90 23.02 1.28 4.13
C ASN A 90 23.83 2.57 4.26
N ASP A 91 23.18 3.68 4.61
CA ASP A 91 23.83 4.99 4.77
C ASP A 91 24.88 4.97 5.88
N HIS A 92 24.66 4.18 6.93
CA HIS A 92 25.62 3.97 8.01
C HIS A 92 26.66 2.89 7.76
N GLY A 93 26.64 2.27 6.58
CA GLY A 93 27.61 1.25 6.21
C GLY A 93 27.43 -0.10 6.90
N ILE A 94 26.30 -0.34 7.58
CA ILE A 94 26.00 -1.57 8.27
C ILE A 94 25.66 -2.70 7.28
N ILE A 95 24.90 -2.33 6.22
CA ILE A 95 24.55 -3.22 5.12
C ILE A 95 24.86 -2.52 3.79
N ARG A 96 24.87 -3.29 2.72
CA ARG A 96 25.05 -2.76 1.38
C ARG A 96 23.84 -3.10 0.53
N LEU A 97 23.11 -2.07 0.13
CA LEU A 97 21.98 -2.24 -0.77
C LEU A 97 22.46 -2.14 -2.21
N GLU A 98 22.12 -3.14 -3.01
CA GLU A 98 22.32 -3.08 -4.46
C GLU A 98 21.15 -2.33 -5.07
N ARG A 99 21.44 -1.14 -5.60
CA ARG A 99 20.41 -0.39 -6.34
C ARG A 99 20.42 -0.88 -7.77
N ARG A 100 19.30 -1.39 -8.20
CA ARG A 100 19.06 -1.66 -9.60
C ARG A 100 18.68 -0.36 -10.30
N PRO A 101 19.25 -0.10 -11.48
CA PRO A 101 18.86 1.09 -12.25
C PRO A 101 17.39 1.06 -12.67
#